data_5dc454d8326d8ed892d31b76a5d5f668
#
_entry.id   5dc454d8326d8ed892d31b76a5d5f668
#
_cell.length_a   1.000
_cell.length_b   1.000
_cell.length_c   1.000
_cell.angle_alpha   90.00
_cell.angle_beta   90.00
_cell.angle_gamma   90.00
#
_symmetry.space_group_name_H-M   'P 1'
#
loop_
_entity.id
_entity.type
_entity.pdbx_description
1 polymer ?
#
loop_
_entity_poly.entity_id
_entity_poly.type
_entity_poly.pdbx_seq_one_letter_code
_entity_poly.pdbx_strand_id
1 'polypeptide(L)'
;MKPPLVLLFFWNILFLWQTCLVAEVKRYKADICVYGGTASGVMAAVAAQQEGSKVILVEPTRSLGGMTGGGINHLDWGKGETVGGSTYKILMEGLKEQKRAHGGHAKHGIGNKQYRERFKKLVEDQGITVIYDHRVGKI
;
A
#
# COMPACT_ATOMS: atom_id res chain seq x y z
N MET A 1 -4.20 61.30 17.91
CA MET A 1 -2.89 60.60 17.76
C MET A 1 -3.05 59.60 16.60
N LYS A 2 -2.27 59.78 15.55
CA LYS A 2 -2.28 58.82 14.41
C LYS A 2 -1.44 57.58 14.81
N PRO A 3 -1.89 56.36 14.57
CA PRO A 3 -1.09 55.18 14.88
C PRO A 3 0.20 55.20 14.07
N PRO A 4 1.32 54.74 14.63
CA PRO A 4 2.60 54.79 13.93
C PRO A 4 2.52 53.83 12.70
N LEU A 5 3.03 54.32 11.59
CA LEU A 5 3.02 53.65 10.28
C LEU A 5 3.55 52.22 10.34
N VAL A 6 4.44 51.93 11.28
CA VAL A 6 5.03 50.61 11.53
C VAL A 6 4.01 49.58 12.00
N LEU A 7 3.01 49.98 12.82
CA LEU A 7 1.94 49.09 13.30
C LEU A 7 1.00 48.64 12.18
N LEU A 8 0.77 49.50 11.17
CA LEU A 8 -0.02 49.18 9.99
C LEU A 8 0.70 48.19 9.07
N PHE A 9 2.03 48.27 9.00
CA PHE A 9 2.83 47.29 8.23
C PHE A 9 2.81 45.87 8.86
N PHE A 10 2.94 45.79 10.18
CA PHE A 10 2.84 44.50 10.88
C PHE A 10 1.48 43.87 10.77
N TRP A 11 0.40 44.65 10.76
CA TRP A 11 -0.96 44.12 10.59
C TRP A 11 -1.22 43.55 9.20
N ASN A 12 -0.66 44.15 8.15
CA ASN A 12 -0.76 43.63 6.79
C ASN A 12 0.05 42.34 6.60
N ILE A 13 1.21 42.21 7.25
CA ILE A 13 2.01 40.97 7.18
C ILE A 13 1.30 39.83 7.89
N LEU A 14 0.62 40.08 9.01
CA LEU A 14 -0.16 39.04 9.71
C LEU A 14 -1.39 38.57 8.89
N PHE A 15 -1.99 39.44 8.08
CA PHE A 15 -3.15 39.10 7.25
C PHE A 15 -2.77 38.28 6.01
N LEU A 16 -1.55 38.39 5.53
CA LEU A 16 -1.04 37.60 4.39
C LEU A 16 -0.73 36.13 4.75
N TRP A 17 -0.65 35.80 6.03
CA TRP A 17 -0.42 34.41 6.49
C TRP A 17 -1.68 33.60 6.70
N GLN A 18 -2.86 34.15 6.49
CA GLN A 18 -4.13 33.43 6.47
C GLN A 18 -4.49 32.92 5.06
N THR A 19 -3.52 32.48 4.28
CA THR A 19 -3.82 31.62 3.14
C THR A 19 -4.31 30.28 3.72
N CYS A 20 -5.63 30.17 3.83
CA CYS A 20 -6.28 28.94 4.18
C CYS A 20 -5.79 27.85 3.21
N LEU A 21 -5.01 26.91 3.69
CA LEU A 21 -4.65 25.71 2.96
C LEU A 21 -5.95 24.93 2.72
N VAL A 22 -6.64 25.27 1.65
CA VAL A 22 -7.78 24.47 1.19
C VAL A 22 -7.17 23.15 0.72
N ALA A 23 -7.38 22.11 1.50
CA ALA A 23 -6.97 20.77 1.10
C ALA A 23 -7.70 20.40 -0.20
N GLU A 24 -6.95 20.18 -1.26
CA GLU A 24 -7.50 19.76 -2.54
C GLU A 24 -8.14 18.38 -2.39
N VAL A 25 -9.43 18.28 -2.65
CA VAL A 25 -10.15 17.01 -2.63
C VAL A 25 -9.82 16.23 -3.92
N LYS A 26 -8.96 15.24 -3.82
CA LYS A 26 -8.61 14.38 -4.92
C LYS A 26 -9.69 13.31 -5.13
N ARG A 27 -10.29 13.29 -6.32
CA ARG A 27 -11.34 12.33 -6.68
C ARG A 27 -10.78 11.25 -7.58
N TYR A 28 -11.11 10.00 -7.29
CA TYR A 28 -10.75 8.84 -8.09
C TYR A 28 -12.02 8.15 -8.58
N LYS A 29 -11.97 7.57 -9.79
CA LYS A 29 -13.06 6.78 -10.36
C LYS A 29 -12.52 5.40 -10.73
N ALA A 30 -13.17 4.36 -10.24
CA ALA A 30 -12.87 2.96 -10.51
C ALA A 30 -14.17 2.14 -10.49
N ASP A 31 -14.12 0.93 -11.03
CA ASP A 31 -15.22 -0.02 -10.95
C ASP A 31 -15.22 -0.71 -9.59
N ILE A 32 -14.01 -0.99 -9.07
CA ILE A 32 -13.80 -1.66 -7.78
C ILE A 32 -12.80 -0.86 -6.94
N CYS A 33 -13.16 -0.60 -5.69
CA CYS A 33 -12.27 -0.06 -4.68
C CYS A 33 -11.99 -1.14 -3.63
N VAL A 34 -10.74 -1.58 -3.52
CA VAL A 34 -10.30 -2.49 -2.48
C VAL A 34 -9.73 -1.67 -1.33
N TYR A 35 -10.24 -1.86 -0.12
CA TYR A 35 -9.72 -1.21 1.08
C TYR A 35 -8.89 -2.17 1.91
N GLY A 36 -7.62 -1.84 2.08
CA GLY A 36 -6.62 -2.64 2.78
C GLY A 36 -5.72 -3.42 1.83
N GLY A 37 -4.46 -3.01 1.75
CA GLY A 37 -3.40 -3.67 0.96
C GLY A 37 -2.79 -4.87 1.69
N THR A 38 -3.58 -5.63 2.43
CA THR A 38 -3.15 -6.92 3.00
C THR A 38 -2.81 -7.91 1.87
N ALA A 39 -2.22 -9.05 2.18
CA ALA A 39 -1.95 -10.07 1.17
C ALA A 39 -3.23 -10.46 0.39
N SER A 40 -4.35 -10.65 1.10
CA SER A 40 -5.65 -10.94 0.48
C SER A 40 -6.20 -9.77 -0.31
N GLY A 41 -6.06 -8.54 0.19
CA GLY A 41 -6.50 -7.33 -0.52
C GLY A 41 -5.74 -7.12 -1.83
N VAL A 42 -4.41 -7.28 -1.82
CA VAL A 42 -3.60 -7.23 -3.04
C VAL A 42 -4.05 -8.30 -4.04
N MET A 43 -4.28 -9.55 -3.59
CA MET A 43 -4.72 -10.62 -4.48
C MET A 43 -6.12 -10.37 -5.04
N ALA A 44 -7.04 -9.83 -4.23
CA ALA A 44 -8.38 -9.46 -4.69
C ALA A 44 -8.31 -8.35 -5.77
N ALA A 45 -7.48 -7.33 -5.54
CA ALA A 45 -7.27 -6.25 -6.49
C ALA A 45 -6.69 -6.76 -7.82
N VAL A 46 -5.67 -7.63 -7.74
CA VAL A 46 -5.04 -8.25 -8.92
C VAL A 46 -6.04 -9.10 -9.70
N ALA A 47 -6.80 -9.95 -9.02
CA ALA A 47 -7.80 -10.80 -9.66
C ALA A 47 -8.89 -9.97 -10.36
N ALA A 48 -9.43 -8.95 -9.69
CA ALA A 48 -10.43 -8.07 -10.27
C ALA A 48 -9.90 -7.30 -11.50
N GLN A 49 -8.65 -6.84 -11.45
CA GLN A 49 -8.01 -6.18 -12.59
C GLN A 49 -7.82 -7.15 -13.77
N GLN A 50 -7.45 -8.39 -13.52
CA GLN A 50 -7.30 -9.43 -14.55
C GLN A 50 -8.62 -9.80 -15.23
N GLU A 51 -9.74 -9.68 -14.49
CA GLU A 51 -11.10 -9.84 -15.04
C GLU A 51 -11.60 -8.58 -15.79
N GLY A 52 -10.75 -7.58 -16.00
CA GLY A 52 -11.06 -6.40 -16.81
C GLY A 52 -11.66 -5.22 -16.04
N SER A 53 -11.79 -5.30 -14.72
CA SER A 53 -12.28 -4.18 -13.91
C SER A 53 -11.18 -3.15 -13.67
N LYS A 54 -11.51 -1.86 -13.71
CA LYS A 54 -10.61 -0.80 -13.25
C LYS A 54 -10.59 -0.77 -11.73
N VAL A 55 -9.43 -1.05 -11.14
CA VAL A 55 -9.28 -1.21 -9.69
C VAL A 55 -8.46 -0.09 -9.06
N ILE A 56 -8.90 0.36 -7.88
CA ILE A 56 -8.12 1.18 -6.96
C ILE A 56 -7.91 0.38 -5.68
N LEU A 57 -6.68 0.38 -5.16
CA LEU A 57 -6.34 -0.20 -3.88
C LEU A 57 -5.99 0.93 -2.89
N VAL A 58 -6.75 1.05 -1.80
CA VAL A 58 -6.51 2.03 -0.74
C VAL A 58 -5.86 1.33 0.45
N GLU A 59 -4.70 1.82 0.86
CA GLU A 59 -3.91 1.23 1.95
C GLU A 59 -3.65 2.26 3.05
N PRO A 60 -4.04 1.95 4.31
CA PRO A 60 -3.82 2.85 5.45
C PRO A 60 -2.36 3.10 5.80
N THR A 61 -1.45 2.24 5.37
CA THR A 61 -0.01 2.32 5.63
C THR A 61 0.78 2.64 4.37
N ARG A 62 2.11 2.56 4.44
CA ARG A 62 3.02 2.76 3.30
C ARG A 62 3.51 1.46 2.67
N SER A 63 2.94 0.33 3.05
CA SER A 63 3.42 -0.97 2.58
C SER A 63 2.29 -1.93 2.27
N LEU A 64 2.50 -2.78 1.28
CA LEU A 64 1.58 -3.83 0.89
C LEU A 64 1.94 -5.17 1.53
N GLY A 65 0.95 -6.06 1.61
CA GLY A 65 1.09 -7.42 2.09
C GLY A 65 0.70 -7.64 3.55
N GLY A 66 0.35 -6.58 4.30
CA GLY A 66 -0.07 -6.69 5.70
C GLY A 66 0.99 -7.43 6.54
N MET A 67 0.57 -8.43 7.31
CA MET A 67 1.50 -9.24 8.12
C MET A 67 2.53 -9.97 7.28
N THR A 68 2.16 -10.51 6.13
CA THR A 68 3.08 -11.20 5.22
C THR A 68 4.17 -10.28 4.68
N GLY A 69 3.83 -9.01 4.41
CA GLY A 69 4.77 -8.00 3.90
C GLY A 69 5.51 -7.21 4.97
N GLY A 70 5.09 -7.23 6.21
CA GLY A 70 5.60 -6.28 7.20
C GLY A 70 5.67 -6.71 8.65
N GLY A 71 5.16 -7.88 9.02
CA GLY A 71 4.99 -8.17 10.45
C GLY A 71 5.58 -9.47 10.94
N ILE A 72 5.76 -10.47 10.10
CA ILE A 72 6.18 -11.80 10.53
C ILE A 72 7.49 -12.21 9.85
N ASN A 73 8.42 -12.73 10.62
CA ASN A 73 9.68 -13.26 10.08
C ASN A 73 9.54 -14.68 9.52
N HIS A 74 8.44 -15.36 9.83
CA HIS A 74 8.16 -16.71 9.42
C HIS A 74 6.70 -16.85 9.00
N LEU A 75 6.46 -17.56 7.89
CA LEU A 75 5.11 -17.91 7.46
C LEU A 75 4.78 -19.30 7.96
N ASP A 76 3.78 -19.39 8.80
CA ASP A 76 3.20 -20.67 9.19
C ASP A 76 2.27 -21.15 8.07
N TRP A 77 2.62 -22.29 7.49
CA TRP A 77 1.93 -22.79 6.30
C TRP A 77 0.78 -23.76 6.63
N GLY A 78 0.78 -24.28 7.84
CA GLY A 78 -0.05 -25.43 8.13
C GLY A 78 0.29 -26.59 7.19
N LYS A 79 -0.72 -27.20 6.62
CA LYS A 79 -0.53 -28.19 5.54
C LYS A 79 -0.42 -27.47 4.21
N GLY A 80 0.74 -27.52 3.57
CA GLY A 80 1.01 -26.85 2.28
C GLY A 80 0.03 -27.22 1.16
N GLU A 81 -0.58 -28.39 1.26
CA GLU A 81 -1.61 -28.90 0.34
C GLU A 81 -2.92 -28.09 0.38
N THR A 82 -3.15 -27.33 1.47
CA THR A 82 -4.35 -26.48 1.62
C THR A 82 -4.18 -25.11 0.98
N VAL A 83 -2.95 -24.73 0.61
CA VAL A 83 -2.65 -23.46 -0.02
C VAL A 83 -2.83 -23.59 -1.52
N GLY A 84 -3.76 -22.84 -2.09
CA GLY A 84 -4.07 -22.89 -3.52
C GLY A 84 -3.99 -21.55 -4.22
N GLY A 85 -4.34 -21.58 -5.51
CA GLY A 85 -4.47 -20.38 -6.34
C GLY A 85 -3.23 -19.52 -6.43
N SER A 86 -3.41 -18.23 -6.58
CA SER A 86 -2.35 -17.25 -6.73
C SER A 86 -1.46 -17.14 -5.49
N THR A 87 -1.99 -17.40 -4.30
CA THR A 87 -1.21 -17.40 -3.06
C THR A 87 -0.14 -18.48 -3.08
N TYR A 88 -0.48 -19.69 -3.52
CA TYR A 88 0.48 -20.79 -3.69
C TYR A 88 1.62 -20.41 -4.63
N LYS A 89 1.29 -19.78 -5.77
CA LYS A 89 2.28 -19.32 -6.74
C LYS A 89 3.28 -18.34 -6.14
N ILE A 90 2.79 -17.33 -5.42
CA ILE A 90 3.64 -16.32 -4.76
C ILE A 90 4.55 -16.95 -3.72
N LEU A 91 4.00 -17.83 -2.88
CA LEU A 91 4.75 -18.51 -1.84
C LEU A 91 5.81 -19.45 -2.42
N MET A 92 5.45 -20.23 -3.43
CA MET A 92 6.37 -21.21 -4.05
C MET A 92 7.49 -20.54 -4.83
N GLU A 93 7.23 -19.46 -5.53
CA GLU A 93 8.28 -18.67 -6.19
C GLU A 93 9.26 -18.12 -5.15
N GLY A 94 8.75 -17.62 -4.02
CA GLY A 94 9.56 -17.17 -2.91
C GLY A 94 10.48 -18.25 -2.34
N LEU A 95 9.95 -19.44 -2.14
CA LEU A 95 10.74 -20.58 -1.66
C LEU A 95 11.81 -21.03 -2.65
N LYS A 96 11.50 -21.03 -3.96
CA LYS A 96 12.47 -21.37 -4.99
C LYS A 96 13.65 -20.39 -5.00
N GLU A 97 13.40 -19.11 -4.88
CA GLU A 97 14.45 -18.10 -4.80
C GLU A 97 15.31 -18.29 -3.56
N GLN A 98 14.69 -18.54 -2.42
CA GLN A 98 15.41 -18.77 -1.17
C GLN A 98 16.31 -20.01 -1.23
N LYS A 99 15.81 -21.11 -1.79
CA LYS A 99 16.64 -22.32 -2.00
C LYS A 99 17.84 -22.04 -2.88
N ARG A 100 17.71 -21.21 -3.91
CA ARG A 100 18.84 -20.79 -4.75
C ARG A 100 19.87 -19.96 -4.00
N ALA A 101 19.39 -19.00 -3.18
CA ALA A 101 20.24 -18.08 -2.43
C ALA A 101 21.03 -18.77 -1.30
N HIS A 102 20.52 -19.88 -0.74
CA HIS A 102 21.08 -20.55 0.44
C HIS A 102 21.55 -22.00 0.17
N GLY A 103 21.93 -22.31 -1.06
CA GLY A 103 22.51 -23.62 -1.38
C GLY A 103 21.56 -24.80 -1.13
N GLY A 104 20.25 -24.60 -1.28
CA GLY A 104 19.24 -25.65 -1.13
C GLY A 104 18.62 -25.79 0.27
N HIS A 105 19.11 -25.07 1.27
CA HIS A 105 18.59 -25.10 2.64
C HIS A 105 17.72 -23.89 2.94
N ALA A 106 16.42 -23.95 2.61
CA ALA A 106 15.47 -22.97 3.07
C ALA A 106 15.08 -23.26 4.52
N LYS A 107 15.84 -22.77 5.49
CA LYS A 107 15.51 -22.91 6.92
C LYS A 107 14.41 -21.95 7.38
N HIS A 108 14.19 -20.86 6.66
CA HIS A 108 13.22 -19.83 7.01
C HIS A 108 12.58 -19.28 5.72
N GLY A 109 11.32 -18.86 5.76
CA GLY A 109 10.65 -18.22 4.62
C GLY A 109 11.41 -17.00 4.09
N ILE A 110 11.11 -16.55 2.86
CA ILE A 110 11.67 -15.29 2.38
C ILE A 110 11.29 -14.19 3.37
N GLY A 111 12.24 -13.31 3.66
CA GLY A 111 12.03 -12.24 4.62
C GLY A 111 10.91 -11.28 4.18
N ASN A 112 10.32 -10.60 5.13
CA ASN A 112 9.21 -9.64 4.93
C ASN A 112 9.45 -8.64 3.80
N LYS A 113 10.71 -8.19 3.65
CA LYS A 113 11.09 -7.25 2.60
C LYS A 113 10.82 -7.83 1.21
N GLN A 114 11.18 -9.08 0.96
CA GLN A 114 11.00 -9.71 -0.34
C GLN A 114 9.52 -9.94 -0.67
N TYR A 115 8.70 -10.32 0.32
CA TYR A 115 7.25 -10.41 0.11
C TYR A 115 6.62 -9.06 -0.18
N ARG A 116 7.04 -8.02 0.52
CA ARG A 116 6.57 -6.65 0.28
C ARG A 116 6.87 -6.19 -1.14
N GLU A 117 8.09 -6.39 -1.60
CA GLU A 117 8.48 -6.06 -2.97
C GLU A 117 7.69 -6.86 -4.01
N ARG A 118 7.38 -8.13 -3.73
CA ARG A 118 6.54 -8.94 -4.61
C ARG A 118 5.11 -8.44 -4.68
N PHE A 119 4.49 -8.11 -3.56
CA PHE A 119 3.14 -7.54 -3.56
C PHE A 119 3.10 -6.20 -4.28
N LYS A 120 4.12 -5.36 -4.08
CA LYS A 120 4.27 -4.10 -4.80
C LYS A 120 4.38 -4.34 -6.30
N LYS A 121 5.27 -5.23 -6.72
CA LYS A 121 5.45 -5.59 -8.13
C LYS A 121 4.16 -6.14 -8.75
N LEU A 122 3.40 -6.97 -8.05
CA LEU A 122 2.13 -7.51 -8.55
C LEU A 122 1.13 -6.42 -8.91
N VAL A 123 0.96 -5.41 -8.07
CA VAL A 123 0.02 -4.31 -8.36
C VAL A 123 0.55 -3.38 -9.45
N GLU A 124 1.86 -3.17 -9.50
CA GLU A 124 2.52 -2.37 -10.55
C GLU A 124 2.41 -3.05 -11.93
N ASP A 125 2.71 -4.34 -12.02
CA ASP A 125 2.61 -5.12 -13.26
C ASP A 125 1.18 -5.15 -13.84
N GLN A 126 0.16 -4.99 -13.00
CA GLN A 126 -1.25 -4.91 -13.40
C GLN A 126 -1.73 -3.47 -13.61
N GLY A 127 -0.90 -2.47 -13.41
CA GLY A 127 -1.28 -1.05 -13.54
C GLY A 127 -2.33 -0.59 -12.51
N ILE A 128 -2.42 -1.26 -11.36
CA ILE A 128 -3.36 -0.91 -10.30
C ILE A 128 -2.91 0.35 -9.58
N THR A 129 -3.80 1.33 -9.47
CA THR A 129 -3.54 2.54 -8.69
C THR A 129 -3.61 2.22 -7.19
N VAL A 130 -2.51 2.43 -6.47
CA VAL A 130 -2.45 2.29 -5.01
C VAL A 130 -2.42 3.67 -4.36
N ILE A 131 -3.32 3.88 -3.39
CA ILE A 131 -3.42 5.10 -2.61
C ILE A 131 -2.99 4.77 -1.18
N TYR A 132 -1.76 5.13 -0.84
CA TYR A 132 -1.17 4.91 0.48
C TYR A 132 -1.55 6.01 1.48
N ASP A 133 -1.36 5.75 2.78
CA ASP A 133 -1.60 6.68 3.90
C ASP A 133 -3.05 7.20 3.96
N HIS A 134 -4.02 6.44 3.44
CA HIS A 134 -5.42 6.83 3.40
C HIS A 134 -6.31 5.87 4.19
N ARG A 135 -7.18 6.43 5.00
CA ARG A 135 -8.15 5.69 5.80
C ARG A 135 -9.56 6.15 5.48
N VAL A 136 -10.51 5.23 5.59
CA VAL A 136 -11.94 5.58 5.51
C VAL A 136 -12.27 6.50 6.70
N GLY A 137 -12.76 7.70 6.39
CA GLY A 137 -13.23 8.66 7.38
C GLY A 137 -14.70 8.41 7.74
N LYS A 138 -15.30 9.39 8.43
CA LYS A 138 -16.75 9.41 8.60
C LYS A 138 -17.40 9.63 7.24
N ILE A 139 -18.36 8.80 6.92
CA ILE A 139 -19.25 8.93 5.76
C ILE A 139 -20.42 9.81 6.16
#